data_b260d43905bc830c6649b012f748923e
#
_entry.id   b260d43905bc830c6649b012f748923e
#
_cell.length_a   1.000
_cell.length_b   1.000
_cell.length_c   1.000
_cell.angle_alpha   90.00
_cell.angle_beta   90.00
_cell.angle_gamma   90.00
#
_symmetry.space_group_name_H-M   'P 1'
#
loop_
_entity.id
_entity.type
_entity.pdbx_description
1 polymer ?
#
loop_
_entity_poly.entity_id
_entity_poly.type
_entity_poly.pdbx_seq_one_letter_code
_entity_poly.pdbx_strand_id
1 'polypeptide(L)'
;MAKAIVIAAPSSGSGKTVVTLALLRALARAGVPVASAKVGPDYIDPRFHASATGRACYNLDQWAMRDETIATHLDTLSAGAELIVIEGVMGLYDGPETGKGSTADLAISLGLPVVLVVDCSHQAQSIAALVSGFAGFDKNLNLAGVILNRVSSARHIDLLTGALTKIGIKVVGAVPRVDNLALPSRHLGLVQADEHPELDGFLNQAAGIVEG
;
A
#
# COMPACT_ATOMS: atom_id res chain seq x y z
N MET A 1 -9.77 6.17 18.43
CA MET A 1 -9.13 5.24 17.44
C MET A 1 -8.24 6.04 16.49
N ALA A 2 -7.08 5.50 16.16
CA ALA A 2 -6.24 6.03 15.08
C ALA A 2 -7.02 6.03 13.74
N LYS A 3 -6.69 6.98 12.85
CA LYS A 3 -7.19 6.90 11.47
C LYS A 3 -6.52 5.72 10.77
N ALA A 4 -7.20 5.08 9.81
CA ALA A 4 -6.62 3.98 9.04
C ALA A 4 -6.84 4.16 7.54
N ILE A 5 -5.86 3.75 6.74
CA ILE A 5 -5.94 3.72 5.28
C ILE A 5 -5.43 2.37 4.76
N VAL A 6 -5.96 1.93 3.63
CA VAL A 6 -5.50 0.72 2.95
C VAL A 6 -4.74 1.12 1.69
N ILE A 7 -3.51 0.63 1.56
CA ILE A 7 -2.71 0.76 0.34
C ILE A 7 -2.88 -0.51 -0.47
N ALA A 8 -3.47 -0.40 -1.63
CA ALA A 8 -3.74 -1.52 -2.53
C ALA A 8 -3.12 -1.29 -3.92
N ALA A 9 -3.21 -2.27 -4.79
CA ALA A 9 -2.76 -2.16 -6.17
C ALA A 9 -3.65 -2.99 -7.11
N PRO A 10 -3.65 -2.73 -8.43
CA PRO A 10 -4.38 -3.55 -9.40
C PRO A 10 -3.87 -5.00 -9.47
N SER A 11 -2.57 -5.21 -9.24
CA SER A 11 -1.93 -6.52 -9.30
C SER A 11 -0.65 -6.56 -8.49
N SER A 12 -0.12 -7.77 -8.29
CA SER A 12 1.25 -7.96 -7.78
C SER A 12 2.27 -7.27 -8.71
N GLY A 13 3.39 -6.82 -8.16
CA GLY A 13 4.45 -6.15 -8.93
C GLY A 13 4.21 -4.66 -9.24
N SER A 14 3.06 -4.10 -8.89
CA SER A 14 2.78 -2.66 -9.07
C SER A 14 3.61 -1.72 -8.18
N GLY A 15 4.45 -2.26 -7.29
CA GLY A 15 5.30 -1.50 -6.38
C GLY A 15 4.64 -1.09 -5.07
N LYS A 16 3.52 -1.71 -4.71
CA LYS A 16 2.77 -1.44 -3.49
C LYS A 16 3.65 -1.45 -2.23
N THR A 17 4.44 -2.51 -2.02
CA THR A 17 5.30 -2.67 -0.83
C THR A 17 6.34 -1.55 -0.74
N VAL A 18 7.04 -1.22 -1.83
CA VAL A 18 8.02 -0.13 -1.85
C VAL A 18 7.38 1.21 -1.49
N VAL A 19 6.21 1.51 -2.08
CA VAL A 19 5.46 2.75 -1.78
C VAL A 19 5.00 2.76 -0.32
N THR A 20 4.51 1.64 0.21
CA THR A 20 4.08 1.54 1.61
C THR A 20 5.26 1.77 2.56
N LEU A 21 6.41 1.12 2.31
CA LEU A 21 7.61 1.30 3.13
C LEU A 21 8.14 2.74 3.08
N ALA A 22 8.11 3.36 1.90
CA ALA A 22 8.47 4.76 1.72
C ALA A 22 7.59 5.69 2.58
N LEU A 23 6.27 5.51 2.53
CA LEU A 23 5.31 6.28 3.32
C LEU A 23 5.50 6.04 4.82
N LEU A 24 5.65 4.79 5.26
CA LEU A 24 5.85 4.44 6.67
C LEU A 24 7.12 5.10 7.22
N ARG A 25 8.24 5.00 6.49
CA ARG A 25 9.51 5.59 6.92
C ARG A 25 9.47 7.12 6.90
N ALA A 26 8.86 7.74 5.89
CA ALA A 26 8.70 9.19 5.81
C ALA A 26 7.86 9.73 6.98
N LEU A 27 6.72 9.10 7.28
CA LEU A 27 5.87 9.47 8.41
C LEU A 27 6.60 9.31 9.76
N ALA A 28 7.31 8.19 9.96
CA ALA A 28 8.09 7.97 11.18
C ALA A 28 9.20 9.02 11.35
N ARG A 29 9.92 9.37 10.28
CA ARG A 29 10.94 10.44 10.29
C ARG A 29 10.35 11.83 10.57
N ALA A 30 9.14 12.08 10.07
CA ALA A 30 8.39 13.32 10.39
C ALA A 30 7.85 13.37 11.82
N GLY A 31 8.09 12.33 12.63
CA GLY A 31 7.60 12.23 14.00
C GLY A 31 6.11 11.92 14.13
N VAL A 32 5.46 11.51 13.03
CA VAL A 32 4.06 11.08 13.06
C VAL A 32 3.98 9.69 13.70
N PRO A 33 3.19 9.49 14.76
CA PRO A 33 2.99 8.18 15.36
C PRO A 33 2.22 7.26 14.40
N VAL A 34 2.95 6.52 13.56
CA VAL A 34 2.39 5.60 12.56
C VAL A 34 2.55 4.16 13.00
N ALA A 35 1.49 3.36 12.80
CA ALA A 35 1.51 1.90 12.92
C ALA A 35 1.17 1.28 11.56
N SER A 36 1.45 0.00 11.40
CA SER A 36 1.18 -0.70 10.15
C SER A 36 0.59 -2.08 10.36
N ALA A 37 -0.18 -2.53 9.35
CA ALA A 37 -0.67 -3.89 9.24
C ALA A 37 -0.49 -4.41 7.80
N LYS A 38 -0.53 -5.73 7.65
CA LYS A 38 -0.48 -6.42 6.37
C LYS A 38 -1.72 -7.27 6.18
N VAL A 39 -2.37 -7.17 5.04
CA VAL A 39 -3.49 -8.06 4.69
C VAL A 39 -2.96 -9.46 4.36
N GLY A 40 -3.64 -10.49 4.88
CA GLY A 40 -3.31 -11.89 4.62
C GLY A 40 -2.15 -12.44 5.45
N PRO A 41 -1.78 -13.73 5.22
CA PRO A 41 -0.76 -14.43 5.98
C PRO A 41 0.65 -14.19 5.41
N ASP A 42 1.18 -12.99 5.56
CA ASP A 42 2.51 -12.61 5.08
C ASP A 42 3.54 -12.65 6.22
N TYR A 43 4.68 -13.32 6.02
CA TYR A 43 5.74 -13.45 7.03
C TYR A 43 6.93 -12.52 6.77
N ILE A 44 6.97 -11.85 5.62
CA ILE A 44 8.10 -11.06 5.15
C ILE A 44 7.83 -9.57 5.29
N ASP A 45 6.79 -9.08 4.64
CA ASP A 45 6.46 -7.65 4.63
C ASP A 45 6.27 -7.06 6.04
N PRO A 46 5.66 -7.76 7.04
CA PRO A 46 5.55 -7.23 8.39
C PRO A 46 6.88 -6.90 9.08
N ARG A 47 7.96 -7.61 8.75
CA ARG A 47 9.30 -7.32 9.27
C ARG A 47 9.88 -6.03 8.67
N PHE A 48 9.70 -5.83 7.37
CA PHE A 48 10.09 -4.58 6.71
C PHE A 48 9.29 -3.38 7.24
N HIS A 49 7.98 -3.55 7.47
CA HIS A 49 7.14 -2.52 8.09
C HIS A 49 7.62 -2.18 9.50
N ALA A 50 7.94 -3.19 10.31
CA ALA A 50 8.46 -2.98 11.65
C ALA A 50 9.79 -2.20 11.63
N SER A 51 10.69 -2.52 10.70
CA SER A 51 11.95 -1.80 10.51
C SER A 51 11.72 -0.35 10.03
N ALA A 52 10.69 -0.11 9.21
CA ALA A 52 10.37 1.22 8.73
C ALA A 52 9.82 2.15 9.82
N THR A 53 9.02 1.62 10.76
CA THR A 53 8.29 2.40 11.78
C THR A 53 8.89 2.32 13.17
N GLY A 54 9.73 1.31 13.46
CA GLY A 54 10.16 0.95 14.82
C GLY A 54 9.05 0.32 15.67
N ARG A 55 7.91 -0.08 15.09
CA ARG A 55 6.73 -0.66 15.77
C ARG A 55 6.34 -1.99 15.15
N ALA A 56 5.75 -2.88 15.95
CA ALA A 56 5.25 -4.15 15.45
C ALA A 56 4.19 -3.94 14.35
N CYS A 57 4.25 -4.79 13.31
CA CYS A 57 3.24 -4.91 12.26
C CYS A 57 2.49 -6.23 12.44
N TYR A 58 1.16 -6.19 12.34
CA TYR A 58 0.32 -7.38 12.47
C TYR A 58 -0.30 -7.78 11.13
N ASN A 59 -0.48 -9.08 10.94
CA ASN A 59 -1.29 -9.59 9.84
C ASN A 59 -2.79 -9.44 10.15
N LEU A 60 -3.57 -9.08 9.14
CA LEU A 60 -5.03 -9.02 9.18
C LEU A 60 -5.55 -9.98 8.10
N ASP A 61 -5.83 -11.20 8.49
CA ASP A 61 -6.22 -12.28 7.57
C ASP A 61 -7.68 -12.69 7.82
N GLN A 62 -8.60 -12.18 6.99
CA GLN A 62 -10.03 -12.47 7.12
C GLN A 62 -10.40 -13.92 6.76
N TRP A 63 -9.51 -14.65 6.09
CA TRP A 63 -9.73 -16.04 5.79
C TRP A 63 -9.48 -16.95 7.01
N ALA A 64 -8.45 -16.63 7.80
CA ALA A 64 -8.00 -17.46 8.91
C ALA A 64 -8.36 -16.91 10.29
N MET A 65 -8.65 -15.59 10.41
CA MET A 65 -8.93 -14.92 11.68
C MET A 65 -10.41 -14.61 11.84
N ARG A 66 -10.89 -14.68 13.09
CA ARG A 66 -12.21 -14.16 13.45
C ARG A 66 -12.18 -12.63 13.46
N ASP A 67 -13.34 -12.01 13.24
CA ASP A 67 -13.48 -10.55 13.23
C ASP A 67 -13.02 -9.91 14.55
N GLU A 68 -13.25 -10.57 15.69
CA GLU A 68 -12.81 -10.09 17.01
C GLU A 68 -11.27 -10.08 17.12
N THR A 69 -10.57 -11.02 16.48
CA THR A 69 -9.11 -11.06 16.45
C THR A 69 -8.57 -9.89 15.62
N ILE A 70 -9.17 -9.63 14.46
CA ILE A 70 -8.82 -8.48 13.62
C ILE A 70 -9.04 -7.17 14.36
N ALA A 71 -10.19 -7.03 15.04
CA ALA A 71 -10.50 -5.87 15.86
C ALA A 71 -9.47 -5.66 16.99
N THR A 72 -9.10 -6.73 17.70
CA THR A 72 -8.07 -6.67 18.76
C THR A 72 -6.72 -6.23 18.21
N HIS A 73 -6.31 -6.71 17.03
CA HIS A 73 -5.06 -6.26 16.39
C HIS A 73 -5.13 -4.76 16.05
N LEU A 74 -6.24 -4.29 15.49
CA LEU A 74 -6.43 -2.87 15.17
C LEU A 74 -6.44 -1.99 16.42
N ASP A 75 -7.06 -2.42 17.51
CA ASP A 75 -7.04 -1.70 18.78
C ASP A 75 -5.62 -1.62 19.35
N THR A 76 -4.87 -2.72 19.29
CA THR A 76 -3.47 -2.76 19.70
C THR A 76 -2.60 -1.80 18.89
N LEU A 77 -2.78 -1.78 17.55
CA LEU A 77 -2.08 -0.86 16.65
C LEU A 77 -2.48 0.60 16.88
N SER A 78 -3.76 0.85 17.23
CA SER A 78 -4.27 2.18 17.53
C SER A 78 -3.65 2.78 18.81
N ALA A 79 -3.16 1.95 19.71
CA ALA A 79 -2.54 2.41 20.95
C ALA A 79 -1.27 3.20 20.65
N GLY A 80 -1.31 4.53 20.89
CA GLY A 80 -0.20 5.44 20.63
C GLY A 80 0.13 5.63 19.14
N ALA A 81 -0.81 5.40 18.23
CA ALA A 81 -0.71 5.77 16.83
C ALA A 81 -1.76 6.82 16.46
N GLU A 82 -1.42 7.71 15.54
CA GLU A 82 -2.33 8.65 14.90
C GLU A 82 -2.88 8.08 13.59
N LEU A 83 -2.06 7.28 12.90
CA LEU A 83 -2.38 6.66 11.62
C LEU A 83 -1.97 5.19 11.59
N ILE A 84 -2.84 4.34 11.04
CA ILE A 84 -2.53 2.96 10.69
C ILE A 84 -2.51 2.85 9.17
N VAL A 85 -1.39 2.41 8.61
CA VAL A 85 -1.26 2.09 7.18
C VAL A 85 -1.35 0.58 7.01
N ILE A 86 -2.37 0.12 6.28
CA ILE A 86 -2.63 -1.30 6.04
C ILE A 86 -2.21 -1.61 4.60
N GLU A 87 -1.18 -2.43 4.42
CA GLU A 87 -0.77 -2.87 3.09
C GLU A 87 -1.59 -4.08 2.65
N GLY A 88 -2.20 -3.97 1.46
CA GLY A 88 -2.92 -5.06 0.82
C GLY A 88 -2.01 -6.20 0.32
N VAL A 89 -2.61 -7.34 0.06
CA VAL A 89 -1.98 -8.51 -0.57
C VAL A 89 -2.41 -8.61 -2.04
N MET A 90 -1.54 -9.11 -2.92
CA MET A 90 -1.83 -9.33 -4.35
C MET A 90 -2.49 -8.09 -5.01
N GLY A 91 -3.46 -8.28 -5.90
CA GLY A 91 -4.34 -7.23 -6.41
C GLY A 91 -5.50 -6.97 -5.45
N LEU A 92 -6.11 -5.79 -5.57
CA LEU A 92 -7.16 -5.30 -4.66
C LEU A 92 -8.31 -6.30 -4.47
N TYR A 93 -8.74 -6.95 -5.54
CA TYR A 93 -9.85 -7.92 -5.53
C TYR A 93 -9.39 -9.38 -5.59
N ASP A 94 -8.07 -9.63 -5.61
CA ASP A 94 -7.54 -10.98 -5.61
C ASP A 94 -7.69 -11.60 -4.22
N GLY A 95 -8.22 -12.82 -4.16
CA GLY A 95 -8.49 -13.52 -2.92
C GLY A 95 -8.78 -15.00 -3.16
N PRO A 96 -9.23 -15.74 -2.14
CA PRO A 96 -9.61 -17.13 -2.28
C PRO A 96 -10.84 -17.28 -3.20
N GLU A 97 -10.98 -18.44 -3.83
CA GLU A 97 -12.14 -18.75 -4.70
C GLU A 97 -13.48 -18.70 -3.94
N THR A 98 -13.46 -18.97 -2.66
CA THR A 98 -14.65 -18.97 -1.81
C THR A 98 -14.40 -18.20 -0.52
N GLY A 99 -15.41 -17.45 -0.08
CA GLY A 99 -15.36 -16.68 1.16
C GLY A 99 -14.73 -15.30 0.97
N LYS A 100 -14.35 -14.69 2.09
CA LYS A 100 -13.69 -13.39 2.17
C LYS A 100 -12.18 -13.57 2.32
N GLY A 101 -11.40 -12.62 1.90
CA GLY A 101 -9.94 -12.66 2.07
C GLY A 101 -9.17 -11.75 1.13
N SER A 102 -9.85 -11.06 0.21
CA SER A 102 -9.22 -10.02 -0.59
C SER A 102 -8.94 -8.75 0.22
N THR A 103 -8.05 -7.91 -0.29
CA THR A 103 -7.82 -6.57 0.28
C THR A 103 -9.09 -5.72 0.25
N ALA A 104 -9.92 -5.88 -0.78
CA ALA A 104 -11.20 -5.19 -0.91
C ALA A 104 -12.19 -5.64 0.19
N ASP A 105 -12.31 -6.95 0.45
CA ASP A 105 -13.18 -7.48 1.51
C ASP A 105 -12.83 -6.86 2.86
N LEU A 106 -11.54 -6.80 3.20
CA LEU A 106 -11.09 -6.19 4.45
C LEU A 106 -11.44 -4.70 4.50
N ALA A 107 -11.13 -3.96 3.44
CA ALA A 107 -11.39 -2.51 3.39
C ALA A 107 -12.89 -2.21 3.52
N ILE A 108 -13.74 -2.95 2.83
CA ILE A 108 -15.20 -2.81 2.88
C ILE A 108 -15.74 -3.15 4.27
N SER A 109 -15.32 -4.29 4.84
CA SER A 109 -15.82 -4.74 6.16
C SER A 109 -15.47 -3.77 7.29
N LEU A 110 -14.34 -3.09 7.17
CA LEU A 110 -13.87 -2.10 8.16
C LEU A 110 -14.26 -0.66 7.79
N GLY A 111 -14.91 -0.42 6.65
CA GLY A 111 -15.29 0.91 6.16
C GLY A 111 -14.09 1.82 5.88
N LEU A 112 -12.95 1.26 5.49
CA LEU A 112 -11.69 2.00 5.35
C LEU A 112 -11.50 2.56 3.93
N PRO A 113 -10.91 3.77 3.81
CA PRO A 113 -10.53 4.33 2.53
C PRO A 113 -9.34 3.55 1.92
N VAL A 114 -9.41 3.33 0.61
CA VAL A 114 -8.38 2.66 -0.19
C VAL A 114 -7.63 3.68 -1.03
N VAL A 115 -6.31 3.63 -1.02
CA VAL A 115 -5.43 4.33 -1.95
C VAL A 115 -4.82 3.29 -2.89
N LEU A 116 -5.05 3.44 -4.19
CA LEU A 116 -4.61 2.49 -5.20
C LEU A 116 -3.26 2.91 -5.79
N VAL A 117 -2.23 2.10 -5.61
CA VAL A 117 -0.91 2.28 -6.23
C VAL A 117 -0.95 1.68 -7.63
N VAL A 118 -0.83 2.51 -8.67
CA VAL A 118 -0.88 2.08 -10.07
C VAL A 118 0.49 2.21 -10.70
N ASP A 119 0.99 1.12 -11.29
CA ASP A 119 2.19 1.15 -12.12
C ASP A 119 1.91 1.90 -13.43
N CYS A 120 2.55 3.05 -13.60
CA CYS A 120 2.36 3.93 -14.73
C CYS A 120 3.43 3.78 -15.81
N SER A 121 4.38 2.84 -15.69
CA SER A 121 5.53 2.71 -16.61
C SER A 121 5.12 2.55 -18.08
N HIS A 122 3.94 1.99 -18.33
CA HIS A 122 3.38 1.77 -19.68
C HIS A 122 1.96 2.32 -19.82
N GLN A 123 1.58 3.33 -19.01
CA GLN A 123 0.24 3.92 -18.99
C GLN A 123 0.27 5.36 -19.56
N ALA A 124 -0.83 5.72 -20.18
CA ALA A 124 -1.17 7.08 -20.56
C ALA A 124 -2.65 7.32 -20.14
N GLN A 125 -3.48 7.88 -20.99
CA GLN A 125 -4.90 8.13 -20.67
C GLN A 125 -5.70 6.85 -20.33
N SER A 126 -5.25 5.67 -20.78
CA SER A 126 -5.87 4.38 -20.46
C SER A 126 -5.89 4.05 -18.96
N ILE A 127 -5.08 4.76 -18.14
CA ILE A 127 -5.15 4.66 -16.67
C ILE A 127 -6.57 4.96 -16.16
N ALA A 128 -7.30 5.87 -16.81
CA ALA A 128 -8.66 6.20 -16.42
C ALA A 128 -9.60 4.99 -16.57
N ALA A 129 -9.48 4.22 -17.64
CA ALA A 129 -10.26 3.00 -17.85
C ALA A 129 -9.92 1.94 -16.80
N LEU A 130 -8.63 1.73 -16.52
CA LEU A 130 -8.16 0.81 -15.49
C LEU A 130 -8.75 1.19 -14.13
N VAL A 131 -8.54 2.42 -13.69
CA VAL A 131 -8.97 2.88 -12.37
C VAL A 131 -10.50 2.93 -12.25
N SER A 132 -11.22 3.30 -13.31
CA SER A 132 -12.69 3.22 -13.34
C SER A 132 -13.20 1.81 -13.09
N GLY A 133 -12.53 0.80 -13.66
CA GLY A 133 -12.86 -0.61 -13.43
C GLY A 133 -12.72 -0.98 -11.96
N PHE A 134 -11.61 -0.62 -11.33
CA PHE A 134 -11.38 -0.89 -9.90
C PHE A 134 -12.34 -0.10 -8.99
N ALA A 135 -12.61 1.16 -9.30
CA ALA A 135 -13.52 2.01 -8.53
C ALA A 135 -14.98 1.57 -8.63
N GLY A 136 -15.39 1.03 -9.77
CA GLY A 136 -16.77 0.66 -10.06
C GLY A 136 -17.10 -0.82 -9.86
N PHE A 137 -16.11 -1.68 -9.60
CA PHE A 137 -16.28 -3.11 -9.49
C PHE A 137 -17.14 -3.49 -8.28
N ASP A 138 -16.89 -2.86 -7.13
CA ASP A 138 -17.75 -2.95 -5.95
C ASP A 138 -18.12 -1.55 -5.46
N LYS A 139 -19.44 -1.28 -5.39
CA LYS A 139 -20.00 0.03 -4.98
C LYS A 139 -19.77 0.35 -3.51
N ASN A 140 -19.45 -0.65 -2.68
CA ASN A 140 -19.17 -0.47 -1.25
C ASN A 140 -17.71 -0.10 -1.00
N LEU A 141 -16.84 -0.21 -2.01
CA LEU A 141 -15.43 0.16 -1.88
C LEU A 141 -15.28 1.68 -1.90
N ASN A 142 -14.62 2.23 -0.89
CA ASN A 142 -14.26 3.64 -0.83
C ASN A 142 -12.87 3.86 -1.44
N LEU A 143 -12.78 4.07 -2.76
CA LEU A 143 -11.53 4.46 -3.41
C LEU A 143 -11.25 5.94 -3.17
N ALA A 144 -10.39 6.25 -2.21
CA ALA A 144 -10.08 7.62 -1.77
C ALA A 144 -9.10 8.35 -2.73
N GLY A 145 -8.32 7.61 -3.50
CA GLY A 145 -7.39 8.20 -4.47
C GLY A 145 -6.39 7.21 -5.05
N VAL A 146 -5.51 7.74 -5.89
CA VAL A 146 -4.49 6.96 -6.62
C VAL A 146 -3.10 7.55 -6.35
N ILE A 147 -2.11 6.69 -6.14
CA ILE A 147 -0.69 6.99 -6.24
C ILE A 147 -0.20 6.51 -7.60
N LEU A 148 0.34 7.45 -8.38
CA LEU A 148 0.95 7.17 -9.67
C LEU A 148 2.38 6.69 -9.43
N ASN A 149 2.64 5.40 -9.60
CA ASN A 149 3.97 4.82 -9.38
C ASN A 149 4.75 4.69 -10.71
N ARG A 150 6.08 4.82 -10.64
CA ARG A 150 7.01 4.70 -11.77
C ARG A 150 6.72 5.71 -12.89
N VAL A 151 6.38 6.93 -12.54
CA VAL A 151 6.19 8.00 -13.53
C VAL A 151 7.53 8.45 -14.11
N SER A 152 7.53 8.80 -15.41
CA SER A 152 8.76 9.08 -16.14
C SER A 152 9.14 10.57 -16.19
N SER A 153 8.17 11.49 -16.00
CA SER A 153 8.39 12.95 -16.10
C SER A 153 7.20 13.74 -15.55
N ALA A 154 7.39 15.04 -15.32
CA ALA A 154 6.31 15.94 -14.93
C ALA A 154 5.17 15.95 -15.97
N ARG A 155 5.50 16.01 -17.27
CA ARG A 155 4.50 15.92 -18.35
C ARG A 155 3.70 14.61 -18.30
N HIS A 156 4.33 13.49 -17.91
CA HIS A 156 3.65 12.22 -17.74
C HIS A 156 2.67 12.28 -16.57
N ILE A 157 3.06 12.90 -15.43
CA ILE A 157 2.17 13.13 -14.28
C ILE A 157 0.96 13.95 -14.69
N ASP A 158 1.16 15.06 -15.41
CA ASP A 158 0.07 15.94 -15.87
C ASP A 158 -0.93 15.19 -16.75
N LEU A 159 -0.42 14.36 -17.68
CA LEU A 159 -1.25 13.57 -18.58
C LEU A 159 -2.10 12.54 -17.84
N LEU A 160 -1.51 11.82 -16.90
CA LEU A 160 -2.19 10.80 -16.08
C LEU A 160 -3.22 11.46 -15.14
N THR A 161 -2.82 12.55 -14.48
CA THR A 161 -3.68 13.33 -13.58
C THR A 161 -4.89 13.89 -14.33
N GLY A 162 -4.67 14.48 -15.52
CA GLY A 162 -5.76 14.98 -16.35
C GLY A 162 -6.74 13.89 -16.77
N ALA A 163 -6.28 12.66 -17.04
CA ALA A 163 -7.14 11.54 -17.36
C ALA A 163 -7.99 11.11 -16.15
N LEU A 164 -7.39 11.01 -14.94
CA LEU A 164 -8.08 10.63 -13.72
C LEU A 164 -9.07 11.71 -13.23
N THR A 165 -8.73 12.98 -13.38
CA THR A 165 -9.63 14.10 -13.04
C THR A 165 -10.93 14.05 -13.85
N LYS A 166 -10.89 13.66 -15.13
CA LYS A 166 -12.09 13.52 -15.98
C LYS A 166 -13.10 12.50 -15.45
N ILE A 167 -12.65 11.53 -14.67
CA ILE A 167 -13.50 10.50 -14.05
C ILE A 167 -13.71 10.73 -12.55
N GLY A 168 -13.33 11.91 -12.03
CA GLY A 168 -13.54 12.29 -10.63
C GLY A 168 -12.61 11.59 -9.64
N ILE A 169 -11.53 10.97 -10.08
CA ILE A 169 -10.57 10.26 -9.22
C ILE A 169 -9.42 11.19 -8.85
N LYS A 170 -9.14 11.29 -7.54
CA LYS A 170 -8.06 12.11 -7.00
C LYS A 170 -6.71 11.41 -7.13
N VAL A 171 -5.71 12.10 -7.66
CA VAL A 171 -4.29 11.72 -7.51
C VAL A 171 -3.79 12.28 -6.18
N VAL A 172 -3.30 11.41 -5.31
CA VAL A 172 -2.80 11.77 -3.96
C VAL A 172 -1.28 11.78 -3.88
N GLY A 173 -0.59 11.29 -4.89
CA GLY A 173 0.86 11.31 -4.98
C GLY A 173 1.36 10.74 -6.31
N ALA A 174 2.61 11.05 -6.62
CA ALA A 174 3.32 10.52 -7.77
C ALA A 174 4.74 10.12 -7.37
N VAL A 175 5.12 8.90 -7.68
CA VAL A 175 6.43 8.33 -7.37
C VAL A 175 7.19 8.14 -8.68
N PRO A 176 8.36 8.79 -8.85
CA PRO A 176 9.15 8.66 -10.05
C PRO A 176 9.70 7.23 -10.22
N ARG A 177 10.04 6.89 -11.45
CA ARG A 177 10.79 5.66 -11.71
C ARG A 177 12.22 5.82 -11.16
N VAL A 178 12.59 4.90 -10.27
CA VAL A 178 13.94 4.83 -9.71
C VAL A 178 14.49 3.42 -9.98
N ASP A 179 15.49 3.32 -10.83
CA ASP A 179 15.97 2.04 -11.35
C ASP A 179 16.65 1.15 -10.30
N ASN A 180 17.13 1.73 -9.19
CA ASN A 180 17.81 0.98 -8.10
C ASN A 180 16.97 0.86 -6.82
N LEU A 181 15.70 1.21 -6.84
CA LEU A 181 14.81 1.09 -5.70
C LEU A 181 13.95 -0.18 -5.82
N ALA A 182 14.57 -1.32 -5.67
CA ALA A 182 13.88 -2.61 -5.62
C ALA A 182 14.29 -3.35 -4.34
N LEU A 183 13.32 -3.94 -3.67
CA LEU A 183 13.62 -4.93 -2.63
C LEU A 183 14.35 -6.10 -3.30
N PRO A 184 15.51 -6.50 -2.77
CA PRO A 184 16.24 -7.62 -3.35
C PRO A 184 15.40 -8.88 -3.29
N SER A 185 15.16 -9.49 -4.44
CA SER A 185 14.55 -10.81 -4.54
C SER A 185 15.64 -11.85 -4.71
N ARG A 186 15.73 -12.83 -3.81
CA ARG A 186 16.50 -14.06 -4.06
C ARG A 186 15.66 -15.04 -4.90
N HIS A 187 16.31 -16.06 -5.43
CA HIS A 187 15.64 -17.23 -6.01
C HIS A 187 14.59 -17.73 -5.01
N LEU A 188 13.29 -17.63 -5.35
CA LEU A 188 12.10 -17.86 -4.54
C LEU A 188 11.51 -16.63 -3.81
N GLY A 189 12.05 -15.42 -4.02
CA GLY A 189 11.42 -14.18 -3.56
C GLY A 189 11.49 -13.89 -2.05
N LEU A 190 12.35 -14.58 -1.30
CA LEU A 190 12.35 -14.56 0.16
C LEU A 190 13.68 -14.02 0.71
N VAL A 191 13.81 -12.68 0.81
CA VAL A 191 14.82 -12.04 1.65
C VAL A 191 14.12 -11.50 2.88
N GLN A 192 14.54 -11.91 4.06
CA GLN A 192 14.02 -11.35 5.31
C GLN A 192 14.65 -9.98 5.58
N ALA A 193 13.95 -9.11 6.33
CA ALA A 193 14.44 -7.79 6.68
C ALA A 193 15.81 -7.85 7.39
N ASP A 194 16.01 -8.82 8.29
CA ASP A 194 17.24 -9.03 9.05
C ASP A 194 18.42 -9.49 8.16
N GLU A 195 18.15 -10.00 6.96
CA GLU A 195 19.15 -10.44 5.98
C GLU A 195 19.54 -9.34 4.98
N HIS A 196 18.89 -8.17 5.03
CA HIS A 196 19.16 -7.07 4.12
C HIS A 196 20.26 -6.17 4.70
N PRO A 197 21.50 -6.21 4.17
CA PRO A 197 22.66 -5.56 4.79
C PRO A 197 22.56 -4.03 4.84
N GLU A 198 21.73 -3.42 3.99
CA GLU A 198 21.57 -1.97 3.87
C GLU A 198 20.09 -1.54 3.99
N LEU A 199 19.31 -2.25 4.83
CA LEU A 199 17.86 -1.98 4.93
C LEU A 199 17.55 -0.53 5.30
N ASP A 200 18.24 0.02 6.29
CA ASP A 200 18.03 1.41 6.70
C ASP A 200 18.37 2.42 5.58
N GLY A 201 19.41 2.15 4.81
CA GLY A 201 19.77 2.95 3.62
C GLY A 201 18.65 2.90 2.59
N PHE A 202 18.15 1.71 2.28
CA PHE A 202 17.02 1.51 1.37
C PHE A 202 15.75 2.25 1.84
N LEU A 203 15.36 2.09 3.12
CA LEU A 203 14.19 2.73 3.69
C LEU A 203 14.30 4.27 3.66
N ASN A 204 15.48 4.82 3.99
CA ASN A 204 15.71 6.25 3.94
C ASN A 204 15.70 6.81 2.51
N GLN A 205 16.26 6.08 1.55
CA GLN A 205 16.19 6.44 0.14
C GLN A 205 14.73 6.42 -0.36
N ALA A 206 13.98 5.38 -0.02
CA ALA A 206 12.56 5.27 -0.38
C ALA A 206 11.73 6.42 0.21
N ALA A 207 11.95 6.76 1.50
CA ALA A 207 11.28 7.89 2.16
C ALA A 207 11.54 9.21 1.43
N GLY A 208 12.80 9.49 1.08
CA GLY A 208 13.17 10.72 0.37
C GLY A 208 12.44 10.93 -0.96
N ILE A 209 11.95 9.86 -1.60
CA ILE A 209 11.21 9.97 -2.86
C ILE A 209 9.77 10.48 -2.65
N VAL A 210 9.16 10.20 -1.51
CA VAL A 210 7.77 10.60 -1.20
C VAL A 210 7.69 11.86 -0.36
N GLU A 211 8.82 12.37 0.15
CA GLU A 211 8.92 13.62 0.90
C GLU A 211 9.02 14.86 -0.02
N GLY A 212 9.32 14.71 -1.31
CA GLY A 212 9.45 15.77 -2.32
C GLY A 212 8.18 15.92 -3.14
#